data_af546fcd65702451a930ec9fcddfc015
#
_entry.id   af546fcd65702451a930ec9fcddfc015
#
_cell.length_a   1.000
_cell.length_b   1.000
_cell.length_c   1.000
_cell.angle_alpha   90.00
_cell.angle_beta   90.00
_cell.angle_gamma   90.00
#
_symmetry.space_group_name_H-M   'P 1'
#
loop_
_entity.id
_entity.type
_entity.pdbx_description
1 polymer ?
#
loop_
_entity_poly.entity_id
_entity_poly.type
_entity_poly.pdbx_seq_one_letter_code
_entity_poly.pdbx_strand_id
1 'polypeptide(L)'
;ITFRLMRDFNTLRNRIQVEKQLTEYKLVFFTNISHEFRTPLTLIQGALEKIQRGGKIPKEMAYSLKVMDKSTQRMLRLINQLLEFRKMQNNKLALSLEETDVMAFLYEIFLSFNDAAESKNMDFKFLPSVASYKMFIDKGYLDKVTYNLLSNAFKYTPSGGKVTFSVTVDEAKK
;
A
#
# COMPACT_ATOMS: atom_id res chain seq x y z
N ILE A 1 -32.91 37.90 21.63
CA ILE A 1 -32.66 36.45 21.47
C ILE A 1 -32.25 36.15 20.04
N THR A 2 -32.97 36.62 19.02
CA THR A 2 -32.71 36.35 17.59
C THR A 2 -31.36 36.83 17.11
N PHE A 3 -30.87 37.98 17.55
CA PHE A 3 -29.59 38.57 17.13
C PHE A 3 -28.39 37.77 17.67
N ARG A 4 -28.50 37.22 18.86
CA ARG A 4 -27.44 36.38 19.46
C ARG A 4 -27.31 35.02 18.75
N LEU A 5 -28.44 34.39 18.46
CA LEU A 5 -28.50 33.14 17.68
C LEU A 5 -27.91 33.31 16.29
N MET A 6 -28.18 34.43 15.62
CA MET A 6 -27.66 34.69 14.25
C MET A 6 -26.16 34.93 14.25
N ARG A 7 -25.63 35.61 15.29
CA ARG A 7 -24.19 35.79 15.48
C ARG A 7 -23.49 34.47 15.77
N ASP A 8 -24.06 33.63 16.62
CA ASP A 8 -23.48 32.34 16.97
C ASP A 8 -23.49 31.37 15.76
N PHE A 9 -24.57 31.42 14.97
CA PHE A 9 -24.67 30.67 13.71
C PHE A 9 -23.61 31.11 12.69
N ASN A 10 -23.40 32.41 12.48
CA ASN A 10 -22.39 32.93 11.58
C ASN A 10 -20.97 32.55 12.05
N THR A 11 -20.71 32.60 13.35
CA THR A 11 -19.43 32.21 13.93
C THR A 11 -19.14 30.73 13.71
N LEU A 12 -20.15 29.86 13.90
CA LEU A 12 -20.05 28.43 13.66
C LEU A 12 -19.80 28.12 12.18
N ARG A 13 -20.54 28.80 11.30
CA ARG A 13 -20.38 28.66 9.84
C ARG A 13 -18.96 29.05 9.38
N ASN A 14 -18.45 30.16 9.89
CA ASN A 14 -17.09 30.61 9.58
C ASN A 14 -16.03 29.63 10.09
N ARG A 15 -16.19 29.05 11.29
CA ARG A 15 -15.29 28.01 11.81
C ARG A 15 -15.25 26.78 10.91
N ILE A 16 -16.42 26.28 10.51
CA ILE A 16 -16.54 25.12 9.60
C ILE A 16 -15.85 25.42 8.25
N GLN A 17 -16.03 26.63 7.75
CA GLN A 17 -15.43 27.04 6.48
C GLN A 17 -13.88 27.13 6.56
N VAL A 18 -13.36 27.70 7.63
CA VAL A 18 -11.92 27.78 7.90
C VAL A 18 -11.33 26.37 8.08
N GLU A 19 -12.00 25.48 8.79
CA GLU A 19 -11.57 24.11 8.99
C GLU A 19 -11.53 23.31 7.67
N LYS A 20 -12.54 23.49 6.82
CA LYS A 20 -12.54 22.93 5.45
C LYS A 20 -11.36 23.44 4.62
N GLN A 21 -11.15 24.75 4.58
CA GLN A 21 -10.04 25.34 3.85
C GLN A 21 -8.69 24.84 4.35
N LEU A 22 -8.50 24.77 5.68
CA LEU A 22 -7.27 24.23 6.27
C LEU A 22 -7.03 22.76 5.87
N THR A 23 -8.10 21.98 5.81
CA THR A 23 -8.05 20.58 5.38
C THR A 23 -7.66 20.48 3.90
N GLU A 24 -8.23 21.32 3.05
CA GLU A 24 -7.88 21.38 1.61
C GLU A 24 -6.44 21.83 1.38
N TYR A 25 -5.97 22.85 2.10
CA TYR A 25 -4.57 23.27 2.04
C TYR A 25 -3.60 22.17 2.45
N LYS A 26 -3.89 21.48 3.55
CA LYS A 26 -3.10 20.32 4.00
C LYS A 26 -3.03 19.24 2.92
N LEU A 27 -4.13 19.01 2.21
CA LEU A 27 -4.22 18.03 1.15
C LEU A 27 -3.31 18.37 -0.04
N VAL A 28 -3.46 19.58 -0.57
CA VAL A 28 -2.66 20.06 -1.71
C VAL A 28 -1.18 20.04 -1.34
N PHE A 29 -0.82 20.53 -0.13
CA PHE A 29 0.54 20.53 0.36
C PHE A 29 1.17 19.14 0.39
N PHE A 30 0.50 18.15 1.00
CA PHE A 30 1.02 16.78 1.07
C PHE A 30 1.09 16.09 -0.29
N THR A 31 0.14 16.38 -1.19
CA THR A 31 0.17 15.85 -2.56
C THR A 31 1.37 16.39 -3.33
N ASN A 32 1.59 17.69 -3.27
CA ASN A 32 2.70 18.34 -3.96
C ASN A 32 4.05 17.86 -3.41
N ILE A 33 4.22 17.85 -2.09
CA ILE A 33 5.44 17.34 -1.45
C ILE A 33 5.71 15.88 -1.84
N SER A 34 4.67 15.04 -1.86
CA SER A 34 4.85 13.64 -2.25
C SER A 34 5.31 13.49 -3.69
N HIS A 35 4.81 14.32 -4.61
CA HIS A 35 5.28 14.33 -5.99
C HIS A 35 6.72 14.86 -6.10
N GLU A 36 7.05 15.92 -5.35
CA GLU A 36 8.41 16.48 -5.33
C GLU A 36 9.45 15.53 -4.73
N PHE A 37 9.07 14.70 -3.77
CA PHE A 37 9.95 13.65 -3.24
C PHE A 37 10.05 12.41 -4.14
N ARG A 38 8.96 12.03 -4.84
CA ARG A 38 8.98 10.87 -5.72
C ARG A 38 9.99 11.03 -6.85
N THR A 39 10.03 12.18 -7.47
CA THR A 39 10.89 12.45 -8.63
C THR A 39 12.38 12.24 -8.32
N PRO A 40 13.01 12.87 -7.31
CA PRO A 40 14.42 12.65 -7.00
C PRO A 40 14.70 11.22 -6.53
N LEU A 41 13.77 10.58 -5.80
CA LEU A 41 13.95 9.21 -5.37
C LEU A 41 13.91 8.22 -6.55
N THR A 42 13.06 8.44 -7.53
CA THR A 42 13.04 7.64 -8.77
C THR A 42 14.32 7.81 -9.57
N LEU A 43 14.88 9.03 -9.61
CA LEU A 43 16.17 9.27 -10.26
C LEU A 43 17.32 8.58 -9.52
N ILE A 44 17.34 8.61 -8.18
CA ILE A 44 18.33 7.89 -7.37
C ILE A 44 18.20 6.39 -7.61
N GLN A 45 16.99 5.84 -7.62
CA GLN A 45 16.76 4.43 -7.92
C GLN A 45 17.27 4.05 -9.30
N GLY A 46 16.92 4.81 -10.34
CA GLY A 46 17.41 4.58 -11.70
C GLY A 46 18.94 4.65 -11.83
N ALA A 47 19.58 5.57 -11.08
CA ALA A 47 21.04 5.66 -11.04
C ALA A 47 21.67 4.43 -10.35
N LEU A 48 21.10 3.96 -9.25
CA LEU A 48 21.54 2.75 -8.55
C LEU A 48 21.39 1.51 -9.42
N GLU A 49 20.25 1.35 -10.12
CA GLU A 49 20.02 0.24 -11.07
C GLU A 49 21.04 0.27 -12.20
N LYS A 50 21.36 1.45 -12.75
CA LYS A 50 22.35 1.61 -13.81
C LYS A 50 23.76 1.21 -13.34
N ILE A 51 24.14 1.58 -12.13
CA ILE A 51 25.43 1.19 -11.52
C ILE A 51 25.45 -0.33 -11.32
N GLN A 52 24.38 -0.93 -10.83
CA GLN A 52 24.29 -2.38 -10.58
C GLN A 52 24.34 -3.19 -11.88
N ARG A 53 23.78 -2.67 -13.00
CA ARG A 53 23.82 -3.33 -14.33
C ARG A 53 25.12 -3.08 -15.08
N GLY A 54 25.86 -2.05 -14.76
CA GLY A 54 26.97 -1.54 -15.56
C GLY A 54 28.31 -2.27 -15.44
N GLY A 55 28.44 -3.34 -14.63
CA GLY A 55 29.67 -4.11 -14.58
C GLY A 55 30.16 -4.52 -13.18
N LYS A 56 31.43 -4.85 -13.04
CA LYS A 56 32.06 -5.38 -11.83
C LYS A 56 32.07 -4.32 -10.71
N ILE A 57 31.07 -4.38 -9.83
CA ILE A 57 31.06 -3.56 -8.62
C ILE A 57 32.02 -4.16 -7.61
N PRO A 58 32.97 -3.38 -7.03
CA PRO A 58 33.80 -3.83 -5.93
C PRO A 58 32.95 -4.34 -4.79
N LYS A 59 33.33 -5.47 -4.18
CA LYS A 59 32.55 -6.10 -3.09
C LYS A 59 32.24 -5.16 -1.92
N GLU A 60 33.18 -4.25 -1.65
CA GLU A 60 33.03 -3.22 -0.60
C GLU A 60 31.91 -2.20 -0.91
N MET A 61 31.69 -1.89 -2.19
CA MET A 61 30.61 -0.96 -2.60
C MET A 61 29.26 -1.66 -2.77
N ALA A 62 29.24 -2.95 -3.06
CA ALA A 62 28.00 -3.69 -3.31
C ALA A 62 27.04 -3.64 -2.11
N TYR A 63 27.55 -3.70 -0.91
CA TYR A 63 26.74 -3.58 0.31
C TYR A 63 26.11 -2.18 0.44
N SER A 64 26.91 -1.13 0.26
CA SER A 64 26.43 0.26 0.34
C SER A 64 25.37 0.56 -0.70
N LEU A 65 25.57 0.11 -1.94
CA LEU A 65 24.59 0.25 -3.02
C LEU A 65 23.27 -0.48 -2.70
N LYS A 66 23.36 -1.69 -2.15
CA LYS A 66 22.16 -2.44 -1.72
C LYS A 66 21.41 -1.76 -0.58
N VAL A 67 22.11 -1.12 0.37
CA VAL A 67 21.50 -0.34 1.45
C VAL A 67 20.81 0.91 0.87
N MET A 68 21.45 1.62 -0.06
CA MET A 68 20.88 2.79 -0.72
C MET A 68 19.62 2.43 -1.50
N ASP A 69 19.65 1.36 -2.30
CA ASP A 69 18.49 0.88 -3.05
C ASP A 69 17.31 0.55 -2.14
N LYS A 70 17.55 -0.24 -1.09
CA LYS A 70 16.52 -0.56 -0.09
C LYS A 70 15.94 0.68 0.59
N SER A 71 16.78 1.66 0.91
CA SER A 71 16.35 2.89 1.56
C SER A 71 15.49 3.75 0.63
N THR A 72 15.90 3.87 -0.64
CA THR A 72 15.15 4.59 -1.68
C THR A 72 13.78 3.94 -1.93
N GLN A 73 13.75 2.63 -2.09
CA GLN A 73 12.49 1.87 -2.23
C GLN A 73 11.57 2.03 -1.00
N ARG A 74 12.15 2.06 0.20
CA ARG A 74 11.37 2.30 1.43
C ARG A 74 10.76 3.70 1.44
N MET A 75 11.50 4.72 1.06
CA MET A 75 11.00 6.10 0.97
C MET A 75 9.87 6.22 -0.06
N LEU A 76 10.04 5.65 -1.25
CA LEU A 76 9.00 5.62 -2.27
C LEU A 76 7.71 4.96 -1.78
N ARG A 77 7.82 3.84 -1.06
CA ARG A 77 6.65 3.18 -0.45
C ARG A 77 5.95 4.08 0.57
N LEU A 78 6.70 4.74 1.47
CA LEU A 78 6.11 5.65 2.46
C LEU A 78 5.39 6.82 1.82
N ILE A 79 5.95 7.41 0.77
CA ILE A 79 5.32 8.50 0.01
C ILE A 79 4.02 8.03 -0.65
N ASN A 80 4.03 6.86 -1.27
CA ASN A 80 2.84 6.27 -1.88
C ASN A 80 1.75 5.98 -0.84
N GLN A 81 2.12 5.43 0.32
CA GLN A 81 1.19 5.20 1.44
C GLN A 81 0.59 6.52 1.96
N LEU A 82 1.39 7.58 2.06
CA LEU A 82 0.90 8.91 2.46
C LEU A 82 -0.12 9.46 1.46
N LEU A 83 0.14 9.32 0.15
CA LEU A 83 -0.79 9.74 -0.91
C LEU A 83 -2.09 8.94 -0.89
N GLU A 84 -2.02 7.62 -0.68
CA GLU A 84 -3.20 6.77 -0.57
C GLU A 84 -4.03 7.11 0.66
N PHE A 85 -3.39 7.25 1.82
CA PHE A 85 -4.07 7.69 3.04
C PHE A 85 -4.84 9.00 2.82
N ARG A 86 -4.26 9.95 2.07
CA ARG A 86 -4.89 11.21 1.73
C ARG A 86 -6.09 11.06 0.79
N LYS A 87 -6.00 10.17 -0.21
CA LYS A 87 -7.14 9.85 -1.08
C LYS A 87 -8.32 9.28 -0.29
N MET A 88 -8.04 8.45 0.71
CA MET A 88 -9.06 7.90 1.61
C MET A 88 -9.76 8.98 2.43
N GLN A 89 -9.00 9.91 3.03
CA GLN A 89 -9.58 10.99 3.86
C GLN A 89 -10.54 11.91 3.09
N ASN A 90 -10.39 12.00 1.77
CA ASN A 90 -11.21 12.89 0.94
C ASN A 90 -12.40 12.23 0.26
N ASN A 91 -12.75 11.01 0.59
CA ASN A 91 -13.78 10.24 -0.13
C ASN A 91 -13.59 10.23 -1.66
N LYS A 92 -12.37 10.49 -2.17
CA LYS A 92 -12.01 10.43 -3.59
C LYS A 92 -11.55 9.03 -4.01
N LEU A 93 -11.80 8.03 -3.18
CA LEU A 93 -11.55 6.63 -3.51
C LEU A 93 -12.67 6.16 -4.44
N ALA A 94 -12.47 6.28 -5.73
CA ALA A 94 -13.31 5.60 -6.71
C ALA A 94 -12.81 4.16 -6.80
N LEU A 95 -13.64 3.19 -6.40
CA LEU A 95 -13.36 1.78 -6.59
C LEU A 95 -13.57 1.43 -8.06
N SER A 96 -12.60 0.76 -8.67
CA SER A 96 -12.71 0.18 -10.01
C SER A 96 -13.09 -1.29 -9.88
N LEU A 97 -14.40 -1.54 -9.79
CA LEU A 97 -14.92 -2.91 -9.61
C LEU A 97 -14.94 -3.65 -10.94
N GLU A 98 -14.36 -4.85 -10.97
CA GLU A 98 -14.39 -5.77 -12.10
C GLU A 98 -14.75 -7.20 -11.65
N GLU A 99 -15.49 -7.94 -12.49
CA GLU A 99 -15.81 -9.34 -12.20
C GLU A 99 -14.52 -10.17 -12.23
N THR A 100 -14.23 -10.83 -11.13
CA THR A 100 -12.96 -11.53 -10.95
C THR A 100 -13.17 -12.84 -10.21
N ASP A 101 -12.48 -13.90 -10.63
CA ASP A 101 -12.32 -15.11 -9.80
C ASP A 101 -11.32 -14.81 -8.69
N VAL A 102 -11.84 -14.58 -7.49
CA VAL A 102 -11.04 -14.17 -6.33
C VAL A 102 -10.07 -15.27 -5.91
N MET A 103 -10.45 -16.56 -6.05
CA MET A 103 -9.57 -17.64 -5.65
C MET A 103 -8.35 -17.74 -6.54
N ALA A 104 -8.54 -17.64 -7.85
CA ALA A 104 -7.45 -17.60 -8.81
C ALA A 104 -6.54 -16.37 -8.59
N PHE A 105 -7.13 -15.21 -8.40
CA PHE A 105 -6.39 -13.96 -8.15
C PHE A 105 -5.53 -14.02 -6.87
N LEU A 106 -6.11 -14.50 -5.75
CA LEU A 106 -5.38 -14.64 -4.49
C LEU A 106 -4.30 -15.73 -4.55
N TYR A 107 -4.52 -16.77 -5.36
CA TYR A 107 -3.52 -17.80 -5.60
C TYR A 107 -2.29 -17.26 -6.35
N GLU A 108 -2.47 -16.37 -7.33
CA GLU A 108 -1.34 -15.69 -8.00
C GLU A 108 -0.50 -14.88 -7.01
N ILE A 109 -1.17 -14.15 -6.08
CA ILE A 109 -0.45 -13.42 -5.03
C ILE A 109 0.30 -14.40 -4.11
N PHE A 110 -0.34 -15.51 -3.71
CA PHE A 110 0.30 -16.55 -2.92
C PHE A 110 1.58 -17.06 -3.59
N LEU A 111 1.53 -17.37 -4.90
CA LEU A 111 2.70 -17.85 -5.65
C LEU A 111 3.86 -16.85 -5.64
N SER A 112 3.59 -15.55 -5.63
CA SER A 112 4.63 -14.52 -5.59
C SER A 112 5.48 -14.50 -4.30
N PHE A 113 5.04 -15.20 -3.25
CA PHE A 113 5.76 -15.34 -1.98
C PHE A 113 6.54 -16.66 -1.84
N ASN A 114 6.45 -17.58 -2.81
CA ASN A 114 7.10 -18.89 -2.72
C ASN A 114 8.62 -18.80 -2.55
N ASP A 115 9.29 -17.99 -3.35
CA ASP A 115 10.75 -17.79 -3.24
C ASP A 115 11.14 -17.28 -1.85
N ALA A 116 10.33 -16.39 -1.27
CA ALA A 116 10.55 -15.86 0.07
C ALA A 116 10.30 -16.94 1.14
N ALA A 117 9.34 -17.84 0.94
CA ALA A 117 9.09 -18.98 1.82
C ALA A 117 10.24 -19.98 1.79
N GLU A 118 10.71 -20.34 0.61
CA GLU A 118 11.85 -21.23 0.42
C GLU A 118 13.13 -20.66 1.05
N SER A 119 13.43 -19.38 0.79
CA SER A 119 14.63 -18.72 1.32
C SER A 119 14.68 -18.68 2.85
N LYS A 120 13.53 -18.74 3.52
CA LYS A 120 13.36 -18.77 4.98
C LYS A 120 13.04 -20.16 5.51
N ASN A 121 12.96 -21.18 4.65
CA ASN A 121 12.54 -22.54 4.98
C ASN A 121 11.20 -22.58 5.74
N MET A 122 10.21 -21.82 5.27
CA MET A 122 8.90 -21.65 5.91
C MET A 122 7.87 -22.63 5.34
N ASP A 123 7.01 -23.22 6.19
CA ASP A 123 5.81 -23.96 5.76
C ASP A 123 4.72 -22.96 5.36
N PHE A 124 4.62 -22.65 4.05
CA PHE A 124 3.65 -21.70 3.52
C PHE A 124 2.56 -22.40 2.74
N LYS A 125 1.30 -22.22 3.16
CA LYS A 125 0.15 -22.93 2.58
C LYS A 125 -0.98 -21.99 2.19
N PHE A 126 -1.62 -22.28 1.04
CA PHE A 126 -2.86 -21.67 0.59
C PHE A 126 -4.03 -22.65 0.78
N LEU A 127 -5.06 -22.22 1.53
CA LEU A 127 -6.22 -23.03 1.87
C LEU A 127 -7.53 -22.31 1.50
N PRO A 128 -7.99 -22.40 0.25
CA PRO A 128 -9.28 -21.88 -0.17
C PRO A 128 -10.41 -22.83 0.25
N SER A 129 -11.57 -22.30 0.67
CA SER A 129 -12.77 -23.12 1.00
C SER A 129 -13.50 -23.63 -0.24
N VAL A 130 -13.30 -22.99 -1.39
CA VAL A 130 -13.88 -23.35 -2.69
C VAL A 130 -12.82 -23.17 -3.78
N ALA A 131 -12.95 -23.90 -4.89
CA ALA A 131 -11.97 -23.86 -5.97
C ALA A 131 -12.03 -22.55 -6.79
N SER A 132 -13.21 -21.95 -6.92
CA SER A 132 -13.45 -20.73 -7.71
C SER A 132 -14.61 -19.96 -7.09
N TYR A 133 -14.51 -18.64 -7.07
CA TYR A 133 -15.58 -17.75 -6.63
C TYR A 133 -15.49 -16.41 -7.35
N LYS A 134 -16.50 -16.11 -8.19
CA LYS A 134 -16.58 -14.87 -8.93
C LYS A 134 -17.32 -13.79 -8.16
N MET A 135 -16.73 -12.61 -8.06
CA MET A 135 -17.37 -11.44 -7.48
C MET A 135 -16.76 -10.15 -8.07
N PHE A 136 -17.45 -9.03 -7.89
CA PHE A 136 -16.95 -7.72 -8.28
C PHE A 136 -15.99 -7.19 -7.22
N ILE A 137 -14.73 -7.01 -7.58
CA ILE A 137 -13.68 -6.49 -6.70
C ILE A 137 -12.84 -5.44 -7.41
N ASP A 138 -12.22 -4.58 -6.63
CA ASP A 138 -11.08 -3.77 -7.08
C ASP A 138 -9.80 -4.57 -6.85
N LYS A 139 -9.25 -5.13 -7.94
CA LYS A 139 -8.03 -5.94 -7.91
C LYS A 139 -6.85 -5.18 -7.30
N GLY A 140 -6.72 -3.87 -7.63
CA GLY A 140 -5.62 -3.05 -7.13
C GLY A 140 -5.63 -2.89 -5.61
N TYR A 141 -6.82 -2.74 -5.00
CA TYR A 141 -6.94 -2.68 -3.54
C TYR A 141 -6.79 -4.05 -2.88
N LEU A 142 -7.39 -5.09 -3.46
CA LEU A 142 -7.26 -6.45 -2.92
C LEU A 142 -5.80 -6.92 -2.95
N ASP A 143 -5.08 -6.67 -4.04
CA ASP A 143 -3.64 -6.94 -4.15
C ASP A 143 -2.86 -6.28 -3.01
N LYS A 144 -3.04 -4.97 -2.82
CA LYS A 144 -2.36 -4.21 -1.76
C LYS A 144 -2.64 -4.74 -0.37
N VAL A 145 -3.91 -5.03 -0.06
CA VAL A 145 -4.30 -5.56 1.26
C VAL A 145 -3.65 -6.91 1.48
N THR A 146 -3.78 -7.81 0.51
CA THR A 146 -3.25 -9.17 0.61
C THR A 146 -1.73 -9.17 0.71
N TYR A 147 -1.05 -8.40 -0.15
CA TYR A 147 0.40 -8.27 -0.10
C TYR A 147 0.90 -7.70 1.23
N ASN A 148 0.23 -6.69 1.80
CA ASN A 148 0.59 -6.14 3.10
C ASN A 148 0.43 -7.15 4.23
N LEU A 149 -0.65 -7.93 4.22
CA LEU A 149 -0.89 -8.97 5.23
C LEU A 149 0.16 -10.08 5.14
N LEU A 150 0.41 -10.61 3.94
CA LEU A 150 1.40 -11.65 3.73
C LEU A 150 2.83 -11.14 4.03
N SER A 151 3.19 -9.95 3.56
CA SER A 151 4.49 -9.35 3.85
C SER A 151 4.73 -9.18 5.36
N ASN A 152 3.70 -8.79 6.12
CA ASN A 152 3.77 -8.72 7.58
C ASN A 152 3.91 -10.12 8.20
N ALA A 153 3.14 -11.10 7.76
CA ALA A 153 3.24 -12.48 8.23
C ALA A 153 4.66 -13.02 8.03
N PHE A 154 5.23 -12.82 6.83
CA PHE A 154 6.60 -13.24 6.52
C PHE A 154 7.68 -12.48 7.29
N LYS A 155 7.42 -11.20 7.61
CA LYS A 155 8.36 -10.36 8.37
C LYS A 155 8.47 -10.80 9.82
N TYR A 156 7.33 -11.15 10.44
CA TYR A 156 7.27 -11.44 11.86
C TYR A 156 7.36 -12.94 12.19
N THR A 157 7.26 -13.81 11.19
CA THR A 157 7.47 -15.24 11.37
C THR A 157 8.95 -15.56 11.23
N PRO A 158 9.56 -16.25 12.20
CA PRO A 158 10.96 -16.65 12.13
C PRO A 158 11.17 -17.70 11.03
N SER A 159 12.43 -17.87 10.60
CA SER A 159 12.80 -18.94 9.66
C SER A 159 12.41 -20.31 10.20
N GLY A 160 11.91 -21.20 9.34
CA GLY A 160 11.33 -22.49 9.71
C GLY A 160 9.93 -22.43 10.28
N GLY A 161 9.35 -21.22 10.39
CA GLY A 161 7.99 -21.03 10.89
C GLY A 161 6.92 -21.41 9.87
N LYS A 162 5.63 -21.28 10.29
CA LYS A 162 4.48 -21.61 9.45
C LYS A 162 3.61 -20.39 9.20
N VAL A 163 3.22 -20.21 7.94
CA VAL A 163 2.24 -19.21 7.51
C VAL A 163 1.14 -19.90 6.70
N THR A 164 -0.11 -19.69 7.08
CA THR A 164 -1.26 -20.24 6.37
C THR A 164 -2.12 -19.10 5.84
N PHE A 165 -2.33 -19.08 4.54
CA PHE A 165 -3.24 -18.14 3.87
C PHE A 165 -4.55 -18.88 3.57
N SER A 166 -5.58 -18.68 4.41
CA SER A 166 -6.89 -19.28 4.24
C SER A 166 -7.89 -18.27 3.72
N VAL A 167 -8.74 -18.72 2.79
CA VAL A 167 -9.81 -17.92 2.19
C VAL A 167 -11.11 -18.69 2.32
N THR A 168 -12.11 -18.10 2.99
CA THR A 168 -13.42 -18.72 3.19
C THR A 168 -14.51 -17.86 2.57
N VAL A 169 -15.47 -18.51 1.92
CA VAL A 169 -16.70 -17.88 1.42
C VAL A 169 -17.81 -18.15 2.43
N ASP A 170 -18.41 -17.07 2.95
CA ASP A 170 -19.57 -17.13 3.84
C ASP A 170 -20.84 -16.80 3.01
N GLU A 171 -21.57 -17.82 2.61
CA GLU A 171 -22.79 -17.64 1.80
C GLU A 171 -23.97 -17.06 2.59
N ALA A 172 -23.90 -17.06 3.92
CA ALA A 172 -24.97 -16.55 4.79
C ALA A 172 -25.04 -15.00 4.83
N LYS A 173 -24.06 -14.32 4.25
CA LYS A 173 -23.95 -12.83 4.22
C LYS A 173 -24.09 -12.24 2.83
N LYS A 174 -24.95 -12.84 1.99
CA LYS A 174 -25.34 -12.26 0.71
C LYS A 174 -26.33 -11.12 0.89
#